data_82f89c6ed2547a3f706bf58dbb29c359
#
_entry.id   82f89c6ed2547a3f706bf58dbb29c359
#
_cell.length_a   1.000
_cell.length_b   1.000
_cell.length_c   1.000
_cell.angle_alpha   90.00
_cell.angle_beta   90.00
_cell.angle_gamma   90.00
#
_symmetry.space_group_name_H-M   'P 1'
#
loop_
_entity.id
_entity.type
_entity.pdbx_description
1 polymer ?
#
loop_
_entity_poly.entity_id
_entity_poly.type
_entity_poly.pdbx_seq_one_letter_code
_entity_poly.pdbx_strand_id
1 'polypeptide(L)'
;MDGPGPLSGCTVVVTAQPGATDLVDTLTWRGATVLHAPTMQLQPVLDEEALVDTTKRVLANPPDDVLVTTASGFRSWLRAAGAAGLAGDLLTTLDEARLAARGPKARAAVRACGLVPVRTAPAGHASAPGTSPAPGTSPDTTAGLVRWLVAQGVAGRKVVVQLPARPDHGPLEELRAAGASVRGIEVNRCGPAPDPAAVDRAIGQICAGVADAVVHTSAAGAQALLDAAALSDRLPRLLVAMRGPRLLNACVGPAAAAPLRAVGLDPLLPERPRLGALVRAVVERLAHDRAPSLDTAFGPLVLRGGGVTLDGVAVPLGPGPRAVLASLMAARGEVVSRPELLAALPGAEDAHTVEVTVNRLRRALGRPELVRTVVRRGYRLALPEPSA
;
A
#
# COMPACT_ATOMS: atom_id res chain seq x y z
N MET A 1 26.31 -4.41 18.18
CA MET A 1 25.56 -3.13 17.98
C MET A 1 25.23 -3.09 16.51
N ASP A 2 24.00 -3.41 16.18
CA ASP A 2 23.53 -3.37 14.79
C ASP A 2 23.52 -1.90 14.35
N GLY A 3 24.18 -1.61 13.24
CA GLY A 3 24.19 -0.28 12.63
C GLY A 3 22.75 0.14 12.22
N PRO A 4 22.54 1.40 11.83
CA PRO A 4 21.23 1.89 11.46
C PRO A 4 20.64 1.04 10.33
N GLY A 5 19.41 0.58 10.50
CA GLY A 5 18.74 -0.26 9.51
C GLY A 5 18.60 0.44 8.14
N PRO A 6 18.43 -0.31 7.03
CA PRO A 6 18.43 0.24 5.68
C PRO A 6 17.34 1.28 5.42
N LEU A 7 16.29 1.33 6.26
CA LEU A 7 15.20 2.30 6.20
C LEU A 7 15.27 3.36 7.31
N SER A 8 16.41 3.49 8.02
CA SER A 8 16.58 4.52 9.05
C SER A 8 16.32 5.90 8.48
N GLY A 9 15.46 6.67 9.16
CA GLY A 9 15.00 7.98 8.73
C GLY A 9 13.89 7.97 7.67
N CYS A 10 13.45 6.81 7.16
CA CYS A 10 12.30 6.72 6.26
C CYS A 10 10.99 6.62 7.05
N THR A 11 9.96 7.32 6.57
CA THR A 11 8.59 7.20 7.05
C THR A 11 7.77 6.43 6.03
N VAL A 12 7.21 5.29 6.45
CA VAL A 12 6.42 4.40 5.58
C VAL A 12 4.98 4.32 6.08
N VAL A 13 4.04 4.73 5.25
CA VAL A 13 2.60 4.57 5.51
C VAL A 13 2.18 3.17 5.07
N VAL A 14 1.52 2.42 5.95
CA VAL A 14 0.98 1.09 5.66
C VAL A 14 -0.54 1.13 5.78
N THR A 15 -1.24 0.92 4.65
CA THR A 15 -2.72 0.93 4.59
C THR A 15 -3.34 -0.43 4.82
N ALA A 16 -2.53 -1.45 5.12
CA ALA A 16 -2.97 -2.82 5.33
C ALA A 16 -3.88 -2.94 6.55
N GLN A 17 -4.75 -3.96 6.53
CA GLN A 17 -5.68 -4.24 7.62
C GLN A 17 -4.97 -4.48 8.96
N PRO A 18 -5.70 -4.38 10.10
CA PRO A 18 -5.10 -4.52 11.44
C PRO A 18 -4.29 -5.81 11.68
N GLY A 19 -4.54 -6.88 10.94
CA GLY A 19 -3.79 -8.14 11.04
C GLY A 19 -2.47 -8.19 10.25
N ALA A 20 -1.97 -7.08 9.73
CA ALA A 20 -0.71 -7.03 8.96
C ALA A 20 0.51 -6.68 9.84
N THR A 21 0.54 -7.18 11.08
CA THR A 21 1.63 -6.97 12.05
C THR A 21 2.98 -7.35 11.48
N ASP A 22 3.10 -8.51 10.83
CA ASP A 22 4.35 -8.97 10.21
C ASP A 22 4.95 -7.95 9.23
N LEU A 23 4.11 -7.23 8.47
CA LEU A 23 4.57 -6.20 7.54
C LEU A 23 5.08 -4.97 8.29
N VAL A 24 4.32 -4.51 9.27
CA VAL A 24 4.67 -3.36 10.12
C VAL A 24 5.96 -3.65 10.88
N ASP A 25 6.02 -4.80 11.54
CA ASP A 25 7.19 -5.22 12.35
C ASP A 25 8.43 -5.36 11.47
N THR A 26 8.29 -5.96 10.28
CA THR A 26 9.42 -6.11 9.36
C THR A 26 9.96 -4.77 8.89
N LEU A 27 9.10 -3.81 8.54
CA LEU A 27 9.53 -2.47 8.12
C LEU A 27 10.17 -1.71 9.30
N THR A 28 9.60 -1.82 10.49
CA THR A 28 10.13 -1.22 11.72
C THR A 28 11.49 -1.81 12.07
N TRP A 29 11.63 -3.14 12.01
CA TRP A 29 12.91 -3.81 12.24
C TRP A 29 13.98 -3.37 11.23
N ARG A 30 13.59 -3.01 10.02
CA ARG A 30 14.49 -2.43 9.00
C ARG A 30 14.82 -0.96 9.25
N GLY A 31 14.32 -0.36 10.33
CA GLY A 31 14.61 1.01 10.76
C GLY A 31 13.62 2.08 10.30
N ALA A 32 12.51 1.71 9.65
CA ALA A 32 11.50 2.67 9.23
C ALA A 32 10.65 3.17 10.41
N THR A 33 10.27 4.45 10.38
CA THR A 33 9.11 4.95 11.13
C THR A 33 7.85 4.54 10.39
N VAL A 34 7.09 3.58 10.93
CA VAL A 34 5.89 3.06 10.28
C VAL A 34 4.64 3.77 10.80
N LEU A 35 3.87 4.34 9.89
CA LEU A 35 2.53 4.86 10.14
C LEU A 35 1.51 3.82 9.68
N HIS A 36 1.07 2.99 10.61
CA HIS A 36 0.02 2.02 10.33
C HIS A 36 -1.33 2.73 10.34
N ALA A 37 -1.94 2.88 9.18
CA ALA A 37 -3.21 3.54 8.95
C ALA A 37 -4.13 2.63 8.12
N PRO A 38 -4.73 1.59 8.72
CA PRO A 38 -5.67 0.71 8.04
C PRO A 38 -6.84 1.51 7.49
N THR A 39 -6.96 1.60 6.18
CA THR A 39 -7.97 2.45 5.51
C THR A 39 -9.35 1.82 5.49
N MET A 40 -9.45 0.55 5.81
CA MET A 40 -10.70 -0.20 5.90
C MET A 40 -10.49 -1.46 6.75
N GLN A 41 -11.57 -2.05 7.20
CA GLN A 41 -11.54 -3.38 7.82
C GLN A 41 -12.51 -4.31 7.11
N LEU A 42 -12.15 -5.60 7.07
CA LEU A 42 -13.09 -6.63 6.64
C LEU A 42 -14.05 -6.92 7.79
N GLN A 43 -15.32 -6.73 7.52
CA GLN A 43 -16.39 -7.11 8.43
C GLN A 43 -17.10 -8.33 7.84
N PRO A 44 -17.46 -9.33 8.63
CA PRO A 44 -18.43 -10.33 8.21
C PRO A 44 -19.70 -9.63 7.71
N VAL A 45 -20.40 -10.24 6.78
CA VAL A 45 -21.75 -9.80 6.47
C VAL A 45 -22.57 -9.90 7.75
N LEU A 46 -23.22 -8.81 8.16
CA LEU A 46 -23.95 -8.72 9.43
C LEU A 46 -25.11 -9.72 9.51
N ASP A 47 -25.56 -10.22 8.39
CA ASP A 47 -26.64 -11.18 8.28
C ASP A 47 -26.04 -12.59 8.04
N GLU A 48 -25.60 -13.23 9.14
CA GLU A 48 -25.14 -14.61 9.09
C GLU A 48 -26.27 -15.56 8.66
N GLU A 49 -27.53 -15.27 8.99
CA GLU A 49 -28.70 -16.05 8.56
C GLU A 49 -28.87 -16.01 7.06
N ALA A 50 -28.76 -14.84 6.43
CA ALA A 50 -28.83 -14.71 4.98
C ALA A 50 -27.66 -15.46 4.27
N LEU A 51 -26.48 -15.50 4.86
CA LEU A 51 -25.36 -16.28 4.33
C LEU A 51 -25.63 -17.79 4.45
N VAL A 52 -26.16 -18.24 5.59
CA VAL A 52 -26.56 -19.63 5.82
C VAL A 52 -27.69 -20.01 4.86
N ASP A 53 -28.70 -19.16 4.68
CA ASP A 53 -29.80 -19.39 3.73
C ASP A 53 -29.31 -19.43 2.28
N THR A 54 -28.36 -18.56 1.92
CA THR A 54 -27.73 -18.61 0.60
C THR A 54 -26.95 -19.90 0.42
N THR A 55 -26.27 -20.39 1.45
CA THR A 55 -25.56 -21.68 1.44
C THR A 55 -26.57 -22.82 1.26
N LYS A 56 -27.67 -22.85 2.01
CA LYS A 56 -28.74 -23.85 1.83
C LYS A 56 -29.30 -23.87 0.39
N ARG A 57 -29.48 -22.69 -0.21
CA ARG A 57 -29.91 -22.59 -1.62
C ARG A 57 -28.88 -23.11 -2.61
N VAL A 58 -27.58 -22.96 -2.30
CA VAL A 58 -26.49 -23.57 -3.10
C VAL A 58 -26.54 -25.08 -2.98
N LEU A 59 -26.73 -25.64 -1.78
CA LEU A 59 -26.84 -27.08 -1.52
C LEU A 59 -28.09 -27.68 -2.19
N ALA A 60 -29.24 -26.99 -2.11
CA ALA A 60 -30.50 -27.44 -2.74
C ALA A 60 -30.47 -27.35 -4.27
N ASN A 61 -29.60 -26.52 -4.85
CA ASN A 61 -29.44 -26.35 -6.27
C ASN A 61 -27.95 -26.24 -6.64
N PRO A 62 -27.24 -27.37 -6.63
CA PRO A 62 -25.79 -27.40 -6.81
C PRO A 62 -25.32 -26.67 -8.05
N PRO A 63 -24.23 -25.89 -7.96
CA PRO A 63 -23.67 -25.19 -9.11
C PRO A 63 -22.83 -26.11 -9.98
N ASP A 64 -22.81 -25.83 -11.28
CA ASP A 64 -21.87 -26.45 -12.20
C ASP A 64 -20.46 -25.85 -12.08
N ASP A 65 -20.40 -24.55 -11.74
CA ASP A 65 -19.16 -23.79 -11.65
C ASP A 65 -19.12 -22.93 -10.38
N VAL A 66 -17.98 -22.89 -9.72
CA VAL A 66 -17.73 -22.03 -8.55
C VAL A 66 -16.49 -21.18 -8.74
N LEU A 67 -16.63 -19.86 -8.59
CA LEU A 67 -15.52 -18.92 -8.63
C LEU A 67 -15.21 -18.41 -7.22
N VAL A 68 -14.00 -18.71 -6.73
CA VAL A 68 -13.49 -18.20 -5.47
C VAL A 68 -12.59 -17.00 -5.74
N THR A 69 -13.03 -15.80 -5.35
CA THR A 69 -12.29 -14.56 -5.65
C THR A 69 -11.30 -14.18 -4.56
N THR A 70 -11.53 -14.56 -3.30
CA THR A 70 -10.64 -14.21 -2.19
C THR A 70 -10.48 -15.36 -1.18
N ALA A 71 -9.25 -15.54 -0.67
CA ALA A 71 -8.97 -16.52 0.36
C ALA A 71 -9.72 -16.26 1.69
N SER A 72 -9.82 -14.97 2.08
CA SER A 72 -10.55 -14.57 3.29
C SER A 72 -12.05 -14.86 3.16
N GLY A 73 -12.66 -14.47 2.03
CA GLY A 73 -14.07 -14.74 1.78
C GLY A 73 -14.38 -16.22 1.78
N PHE A 74 -13.55 -17.04 1.11
CA PHE A 74 -13.73 -18.49 1.09
C PHE A 74 -13.68 -19.10 2.50
N ARG A 75 -12.67 -18.74 3.29
CA ARG A 75 -12.56 -19.21 4.67
C ARG A 75 -13.73 -18.74 5.56
N SER A 76 -14.20 -17.51 5.38
CA SER A 76 -15.34 -16.99 6.14
C SER A 76 -16.64 -17.70 5.73
N TRP A 77 -16.81 -18.05 4.45
CA TRP A 77 -17.95 -18.83 3.98
C TRP A 77 -17.99 -20.23 4.63
N LEU A 78 -16.85 -20.94 4.57
CA LEU A 78 -16.74 -22.27 5.21
C LEU A 78 -16.95 -22.21 6.72
N ARG A 79 -16.47 -21.18 7.40
CA ARG A 79 -16.68 -21.00 8.84
C ARG A 79 -18.15 -20.77 9.17
N ALA A 80 -18.85 -19.92 8.42
CA ALA A 80 -20.29 -19.70 8.61
C ALA A 80 -21.10 -20.97 8.31
N ALA A 81 -20.76 -21.69 7.25
CA ALA A 81 -21.35 -22.99 6.96
C ALA A 81 -21.08 -24.01 8.08
N GLY A 82 -19.87 -24.00 8.65
CA GLY A 82 -19.49 -24.87 9.78
C GLY A 82 -20.28 -24.56 11.05
N ALA A 83 -20.48 -23.29 11.37
CA ALA A 83 -21.31 -22.88 12.50
C ALA A 83 -22.78 -23.33 12.36
N ALA A 84 -23.27 -23.48 11.13
CA ALA A 84 -24.60 -23.97 10.82
C ALA A 84 -24.66 -25.49 10.56
N GLY A 85 -23.57 -26.24 10.75
CA GLY A 85 -23.50 -27.69 10.50
C GLY A 85 -23.50 -28.09 9.00
N LEU A 86 -23.29 -27.14 8.09
CA LEU A 86 -23.37 -27.33 6.64
C LEU A 86 -22.00 -27.47 5.94
N ALA A 87 -20.88 -27.47 6.69
CA ALA A 87 -19.55 -27.44 6.09
C ALA A 87 -19.23 -28.69 5.26
N GLY A 88 -19.63 -29.88 5.72
CA GLY A 88 -19.40 -31.15 5.02
C GLY A 88 -20.13 -31.16 3.67
N ASP A 89 -21.43 -30.86 3.68
CA ASP A 89 -22.26 -30.81 2.48
C ASP A 89 -21.76 -29.76 1.50
N LEU A 90 -21.34 -28.60 2.02
CA LEU A 90 -20.77 -27.53 1.18
C LEU A 90 -19.47 -28.00 0.50
N LEU A 91 -18.54 -28.62 1.24
CA LEU A 91 -17.29 -29.13 0.67
C LEU A 91 -17.56 -30.19 -0.40
N THR A 92 -18.50 -31.12 -0.18
CA THR A 92 -18.91 -32.11 -1.19
C THR A 92 -19.45 -31.43 -2.45
N THR A 93 -20.36 -30.46 -2.28
CA THR A 93 -20.93 -29.69 -3.42
C THR A 93 -19.85 -28.93 -4.19
N LEU A 94 -18.86 -28.37 -3.48
CA LEU A 94 -17.77 -27.63 -4.11
C LEU A 94 -16.78 -28.55 -4.84
N ASP A 95 -16.60 -29.81 -4.38
CA ASP A 95 -15.71 -30.79 -5.01
C ASP A 95 -16.32 -31.33 -6.30
N GLU A 96 -17.64 -31.49 -6.35
CA GLU A 96 -18.38 -31.90 -7.54
C GLU A 96 -18.46 -30.79 -8.62
N ALA A 97 -18.32 -29.54 -8.23
CA ALA A 97 -18.39 -28.40 -9.15
C ALA A 97 -17.03 -28.14 -9.83
N ARG A 98 -17.04 -27.53 -11.01
CA ARG A 98 -15.83 -26.98 -11.62
C ARG A 98 -15.37 -25.75 -10.82
N LEU A 99 -14.45 -25.94 -9.87
CA LEU A 99 -14.00 -24.94 -8.93
C LEU A 99 -12.81 -24.17 -9.49
N ALA A 100 -12.92 -22.85 -9.65
CA ALA A 100 -11.83 -21.97 -10.07
C ALA A 100 -11.54 -20.90 -9.02
N ALA A 101 -10.25 -20.62 -8.76
CA ALA A 101 -9.82 -19.71 -7.71
C ALA A 101 -8.87 -18.63 -8.23
N ARG A 102 -9.19 -17.38 -7.89
CA ARG A 102 -8.43 -16.19 -8.28
C ARG A 102 -7.11 -16.08 -7.53
N GLY A 103 -6.02 -16.16 -8.25
CA GLY A 103 -4.69 -15.92 -7.73
C GLY A 103 -4.18 -16.97 -6.72
N PRO A 104 -2.91 -16.87 -6.31
CA PRO A 104 -2.26 -17.91 -5.51
C PRO A 104 -2.84 -18.05 -4.09
N LYS A 105 -3.30 -16.96 -3.46
CA LYS A 105 -3.84 -17.00 -2.09
C LYS A 105 -5.19 -17.73 -2.03
N ALA A 106 -6.10 -17.47 -2.97
CA ALA A 106 -7.38 -18.16 -3.03
C ALA A 106 -7.19 -19.64 -3.37
N ARG A 107 -6.31 -19.95 -4.34
CA ARG A 107 -5.95 -21.35 -4.65
C ARG A 107 -5.39 -22.11 -3.46
N ALA A 108 -4.51 -21.47 -2.67
CA ALA A 108 -3.98 -22.08 -1.46
C ALA A 108 -5.06 -22.34 -0.40
N ALA A 109 -6.01 -21.41 -0.23
CA ALA A 109 -7.12 -21.57 0.71
C ALA A 109 -8.05 -22.71 0.31
N VAL A 110 -8.35 -22.85 -0.98
CA VAL A 110 -9.16 -23.96 -1.53
C VAL A 110 -8.46 -25.30 -1.31
N ARG A 111 -7.17 -25.39 -1.64
CA ARG A 111 -6.38 -26.63 -1.42
C ARG A 111 -6.24 -27.03 0.03
N ALA A 112 -6.16 -26.06 0.94
CA ALA A 112 -6.08 -26.34 2.39
C ALA A 112 -7.34 -27.03 2.92
N CYS A 113 -8.45 -27.01 2.17
CA CYS A 113 -9.69 -27.71 2.49
C CYS A 113 -9.84 -29.03 1.73
N GLY A 114 -8.78 -29.55 1.08
CA GLY A 114 -8.79 -30.78 0.31
C GLY A 114 -9.34 -30.66 -1.11
N LEU A 115 -9.82 -29.48 -1.53
CA LEU A 115 -10.39 -29.26 -2.85
C LEU A 115 -9.32 -29.00 -3.91
N VAL A 116 -9.59 -29.42 -5.15
CA VAL A 116 -8.65 -29.24 -6.28
C VAL A 116 -9.22 -28.22 -7.26
N PRO A 117 -8.78 -26.95 -7.19
CA PRO A 117 -9.25 -25.96 -8.15
C PRO A 117 -8.69 -26.27 -9.53
N VAL A 118 -9.56 -26.20 -10.57
CA VAL A 118 -9.12 -26.33 -11.96
C VAL A 118 -8.08 -25.24 -12.24
N ARG A 119 -7.05 -25.60 -12.99
CA ARG A 119 -6.02 -24.65 -13.42
C ARG A 119 -6.68 -23.64 -14.36
N THR A 120 -6.87 -22.42 -13.90
CA THR A 120 -6.92 -21.29 -14.83
C THR A 120 -5.60 -21.28 -15.58
N ALA A 121 -5.63 -21.11 -16.89
CA ALA A 121 -4.53 -21.28 -17.83
C ALA A 121 -3.11 -21.02 -17.25
N PRO A 122 -2.07 -21.73 -17.72
CA PRO A 122 -0.73 -21.56 -17.20
C PRO A 122 -0.36 -20.06 -17.23
N ALA A 123 0.30 -19.60 -16.18
CA ALA A 123 1.03 -18.33 -16.18
C ALA A 123 2.20 -18.45 -17.19
N GLY A 124 1.88 -18.51 -18.45
CA GLY A 124 2.75 -18.87 -19.53
C GLY A 124 2.46 -18.10 -20.81
N HIS A 125 2.27 -16.81 -20.65
CA HIS A 125 2.77 -15.83 -21.60
C HIS A 125 3.35 -14.72 -20.73
N ALA A 126 4.62 -14.89 -20.37
CA ALA A 126 5.45 -13.76 -20.07
C ALA A 126 5.26 -12.80 -21.25
N SER A 127 4.48 -11.76 -21.05
CA SER A 127 4.48 -10.62 -21.97
C SER A 127 5.93 -10.22 -22.14
N ALA A 128 6.35 -9.97 -23.38
CA ALA A 128 7.69 -9.49 -23.66
C ALA A 128 8.06 -8.36 -22.70
N PRO A 129 9.32 -8.22 -22.28
CA PRO A 129 9.72 -7.15 -21.38
C PRO A 129 9.26 -5.80 -21.95
N GLY A 130 8.38 -5.09 -21.22
CA GLY A 130 7.88 -3.78 -21.63
C GLY A 130 6.40 -3.69 -22.01
N THR A 131 5.66 -4.78 -22.14
CA THR A 131 4.20 -4.74 -22.38
C THR A 131 3.43 -5.11 -21.12
N SER A 132 2.92 -4.10 -20.38
CA SER A 132 1.90 -4.34 -19.36
C SER A 132 0.62 -4.84 -20.04
N PRO A 133 0.04 -5.97 -19.59
CA PRO A 133 -1.25 -6.40 -20.11
C PRO A 133 -2.30 -5.33 -19.82
N ALA A 134 -3.22 -5.12 -20.75
CA ALA A 134 -4.32 -4.19 -20.56
C ALA A 134 -5.04 -4.43 -19.23
N PRO A 135 -5.58 -3.37 -18.55
CA PRO A 135 -6.31 -3.52 -17.30
C PRO A 135 -7.38 -4.60 -17.41
N GLY A 136 -7.39 -5.56 -16.48
CA GLY A 136 -8.35 -6.66 -16.46
C GLY A 136 -7.97 -7.90 -17.29
N THR A 137 -6.90 -7.93 -18.05
CA THR A 137 -6.51 -9.11 -18.89
C THR A 137 -5.76 -10.18 -18.11
N SER A 138 -5.25 -9.88 -16.92
CA SER A 138 -4.54 -10.87 -16.11
C SER A 138 -5.51 -11.96 -15.59
N PRO A 139 -5.16 -13.24 -15.69
CA PRO A 139 -5.96 -14.35 -15.14
C PRO A 139 -6.09 -14.30 -13.61
N ASP A 140 -5.29 -13.48 -12.94
CA ASP A 140 -5.35 -13.26 -11.50
C ASP A 140 -6.34 -12.15 -11.08
N THR A 141 -7.12 -11.59 -12.01
CA THR A 141 -8.24 -10.68 -11.72
C THR A 141 -9.60 -11.41 -11.78
N THR A 142 -10.64 -10.86 -11.14
CA THR A 142 -12.00 -11.44 -11.22
C THR A 142 -12.49 -11.44 -12.68
N ALA A 143 -12.29 -10.35 -13.41
CA ALA A 143 -12.64 -10.26 -14.82
C ALA A 143 -11.86 -11.25 -15.69
N GLY A 144 -10.57 -11.48 -15.40
CA GLY A 144 -9.77 -12.49 -16.10
C GLY A 144 -10.25 -13.91 -15.85
N LEU A 145 -10.65 -14.21 -14.60
CA LEU A 145 -11.22 -15.51 -14.24
C LEU A 145 -12.58 -15.74 -14.90
N VAL A 146 -13.41 -14.71 -14.96
CA VAL A 146 -14.72 -14.76 -15.64
C VAL A 146 -14.56 -14.98 -17.14
N ARG A 147 -13.70 -14.22 -17.81
CA ARG A 147 -13.43 -14.41 -19.26
C ARG A 147 -12.90 -15.81 -19.57
N TRP A 148 -12.02 -16.32 -18.72
CA TRP A 148 -11.55 -17.71 -18.84
C TRP A 148 -12.74 -18.68 -18.76
N LEU A 149 -13.63 -18.51 -17.79
CA LEU A 149 -14.79 -19.38 -17.60
C LEU A 149 -15.77 -19.29 -18.79
N VAL A 150 -16.04 -18.07 -19.28
CA VAL A 150 -16.86 -17.83 -20.47
C VAL A 150 -16.30 -18.54 -21.70
N ALA A 151 -14.97 -18.50 -21.88
CA ALA A 151 -14.28 -19.23 -22.96
C ALA A 151 -14.40 -20.76 -22.85
N GLN A 152 -14.66 -21.31 -21.64
CA GLN A 152 -14.94 -22.73 -21.45
C GLN A 152 -16.40 -23.13 -21.72
N GLY A 153 -17.27 -22.15 -22.02
CA GLY A 153 -18.70 -22.34 -22.23
C GLY A 153 -19.47 -22.35 -20.91
N VAL A 154 -20.38 -21.37 -20.75
CA VAL A 154 -21.20 -21.18 -19.52
C VAL A 154 -22.68 -21.10 -19.82
N ALA A 155 -23.10 -21.13 -21.06
CA ALA A 155 -24.50 -21.05 -21.45
C ALA A 155 -25.30 -22.20 -20.80
N GLY A 156 -26.38 -21.85 -20.13
CA GLY A 156 -27.23 -22.79 -19.40
C GLY A 156 -26.68 -23.33 -18.09
N ARG A 157 -25.42 -22.96 -17.73
CA ARG A 157 -24.79 -23.44 -16.51
C ARG A 157 -25.10 -22.56 -15.31
N LYS A 158 -25.08 -23.17 -14.12
CA LYS A 158 -25.28 -22.50 -12.83
C LYS A 158 -23.91 -22.12 -12.29
N VAL A 159 -23.66 -20.83 -12.14
CA VAL A 159 -22.38 -20.29 -11.67
C VAL A 159 -22.54 -19.61 -10.33
N VAL A 160 -21.81 -20.07 -9.33
CA VAL A 160 -21.69 -19.40 -8.03
C VAL A 160 -20.39 -18.61 -7.97
N VAL A 161 -20.48 -17.34 -7.58
CA VAL A 161 -19.32 -16.46 -7.45
C VAL A 161 -19.21 -15.96 -6.01
N GLN A 162 -18.18 -16.41 -5.28
CA GLN A 162 -17.83 -15.81 -3.99
C GLN A 162 -17.26 -14.42 -4.26
N LEU A 163 -17.98 -13.39 -3.83
CA LEU A 163 -17.67 -12.00 -4.12
C LEU A 163 -16.55 -11.48 -3.20
N PRO A 164 -15.69 -10.56 -3.69
CA PRO A 164 -14.80 -9.80 -2.83
C PRO A 164 -15.62 -8.84 -1.95
N ALA A 165 -15.02 -8.38 -0.86
CA ALA A 165 -15.67 -7.46 0.09
C ALA A 165 -16.08 -6.10 -0.51
N ARG A 166 -15.54 -5.75 -1.65
CA ARG A 166 -16.00 -4.68 -2.55
C ARG A 166 -16.31 -5.31 -3.90
N PRO A 167 -17.56 -5.69 -4.14
CA PRO A 167 -17.93 -6.34 -5.38
C PRO A 167 -17.90 -5.34 -6.55
N ASP A 168 -17.28 -5.79 -7.65
CA ASP A 168 -17.49 -5.25 -8.97
C ASP A 168 -18.51 -6.17 -9.65
N HIS A 169 -19.65 -5.64 -10.02
CA HIS A 169 -20.75 -6.42 -10.60
C HIS A 169 -20.58 -6.69 -12.10
N GLY A 170 -19.69 -5.96 -12.79
CA GLY A 170 -19.41 -6.15 -14.21
C GLY A 170 -19.10 -7.60 -14.59
N PRO A 171 -18.22 -8.30 -13.86
CA PRO A 171 -17.94 -9.72 -14.10
C PRO A 171 -19.16 -10.66 -13.97
N LEU A 172 -20.12 -10.34 -13.08
CA LEU A 172 -21.35 -11.14 -12.96
C LEU A 172 -22.29 -10.89 -14.15
N GLU A 173 -22.34 -9.66 -14.64
CA GLU A 173 -23.13 -9.29 -15.82
C GLU A 173 -22.55 -9.94 -17.07
N GLU A 174 -21.22 -10.00 -17.20
CA GLU A 174 -20.54 -10.71 -18.30
C GLU A 174 -20.92 -12.20 -18.33
N LEU A 175 -20.96 -12.88 -17.17
CA LEU A 175 -21.42 -14.28 -17.08
C LEU A 175 -22.90 -14.43 -17.47
N ARG A 176 -23.76 -13.51 -17.02
CA ARG A 176 -25.19 -13.53 -17.36
C ARG A 176 -25.40 -13.29 -18.86
N ALA A 177 -24.68 -12.33 -19.43
CA ALA A 177 -24.70 -12.05 -20.87
C ALA A 177 -24.23 -13.25 -21.72
N ALA A 178 -23.33 -14.08 -21.17
CA ALA A 178 -22.88 -15.33 -21.77
C ALA A 178 -23.87 -16.50 -21.56
N GLY A 179 -25.02 -16.26 -20.96
CA GLY A 179 -26.09 -17.24 -20.80
C GLY A 179 -26.04 -18.09 -19.53
N ALA A 180 -25.21 -17.71 -18.55
CA ALA A 180 -25.13 -18.40 -17.25
C ALA A 180 -26.22 -17.94 -16.27
N SER A 181 -26.71 -18.87 -15.43
CA SER A 181 -27.47 -18.55 -14.22
C SER A 181 -26.50 -18.22 -13.08
N VAL A 182 -26.38 -16.94 -12.70
CA VAL A 182 -25.33 -16.47 -11.79
C VAL A 182 -25.85 -16.09 -10.43
N ARG A 183 -25.23 -16.65 -9.37
CA ARG A 183 -25.46 -16.28 -7.97
C ARG A 183 -24.17 -15.74 -7.35
N GLY A 184 -24.20 -14.49 -6.88
CA GLY A 184 -23.15 -13.89 -6.06
C GLY A 184 -23.32 -14.25 -4.59
N ILE A 185 -22.23 -14.56 -3.90
CA ILE A 185 -22.20 -14.78 -2.45
C ILE A 185 -21.32 -13.71 -1.82
N GLU A 186 -21.93 -12.78 -1.12
CA GLU A 186 -21.24 -11.82 -0.27
C GLU A 186 -20.99 -12.46 1.10
N VAL A 187 -19.73 -12.54 1.48
CA VAL A 187 -19.31 -13.14 2.75
C VAL A 187 -18.73 -12.09 3.70
N ASN A 188 -18.02 -11.14 3.12
CA ASN A 188 -17.39 -10.04 3.85
C ASN A 188 -17.72 -8.72 3.16
N ARG A 189 -17.84 -7.67 3.94
CA ARG A 189 -17.96 -6.29 3.45
C ARG A 189 -16.75 -5.46 3.89
N CYS A 190 -16.41 -4.47 3.09
CA CYS A 190 -15.51 -3.43 3.52
C CYS A 190 -16.25 -2.51 4.49
N GLY A 191 -15.88 -2.59 5.76
CA GLY A 191 -16.27 -1.59 6.75
C GLY A 191 -15.35 -0.37 6.73
N PRO A 192 -15.70 0.69 7.47
CA PRO A 192 -14.88 1.89 7.58
C PRO A 192 -13.51 1.58 8.18
N ALA A 193 -12.61 2.56 8.10
CA ALA A 193 -11.34 2.48 8.79
C ALA A 193 -11.55 2.28 10.29
N PRO A 194 -10.79 1.38 10.95
CA PRO A 194 -10.90 1.19 12.40
C PRO A 194 -10.45 2.41 13.20
N ASP A 195 -9.52 3.19 12.66
CA ASP A 195 -9.12 4.52 13.17
C ASP A 195 -9.11 5.52 12.00
N PRO A 196 -10.24 6.23 11.76
CA PRO A 196 -10.30 7.27 10.73
C PRO A 196 -9.32 8.41 10.97
N ALA A 197 -8.99 8.73 12.22
CA ALA A 197 -8.03 9.77 12.55
C ALA A 197 -6.59 9.37 12.15
N ALA A 198 -6.22 8.09 12.25
CA ALA A 198 -4.94 7.60 11.75
C ALA A 198 -4.85 7.73 10.22
N VAL A 199 -5.94 7.44 9.51
CA VAL A 199 -5.99 7.61 8.05
C VAL A 199 -5.87 9.08 7.68
N ASP A 200 -6.57 9.96 8.40
CA ASP A 200 -6.51 11.41 8.21
C ASP A 200 -5.09 11.96 8.42
N ARG A 201 -4.42 11.53 9.51
CA ARG A 201 -3.02 11.87 9.78
C ARG A 201 -2.10 11.36 8.67
N ALA A 202 -2.29 10.13 8.21
CA ALA A 202 -1.48 9.55 7.13
C ALA A 202 -1.61 10.33 5.83
N ILE A 203 -2.84 10.69 5.42
CA ILE A 203 -3.10 11.56 4.26
C ILE A 203 -2.41 12.92 4.45
N GLY A 204 -2.52 13.52 5.64
CA GLY A 204 -1.83 14.78 5.97
C GLY A 204 -0.32 14.69 5.80
N GLN A 205 0.30 13.63 6.29
CA GLN A 205 1.75 13.42 6.18
C GLN A 205 2.21 13.14 4.75
N ILE A 206 1.43 12.40 3.96
CA ILE A 206 1.69 12.21 2.54
C ILE A 206 1.65 13.56 1.81
N CYS A 207 0.59 14.34 2.03
CA CYS A 207 0.43 15.66 1.40
C CYS A 207 1.51 16.68 1.83
N ALA A 208 2.05 16.53 3.04
CA ALA A 208 3.15 17.35 3.54
C ALA A 208 4.54 16.89 3.07
N GLY A 209 4.64 15.81 2.29
CA GLY A 209 5.90 15.24 1.84
C GLY A 209 6.77 14.67 2.97
N VAL A 210 6.13 14.22 4.08
CA VAL A 210 6.79 13.59 5.22
C VAL A 210 6.96 12.08 4.98
N ALA A 211 6.00 11.45 4.30
CA ALA A 211 6.07 10.04 3.95
C ALA A 211 7.05 9.81 2.79
N ASP A 212 7.87 8.77 2.89
CA ASP A 212 8.78 8.30 1.83
C ASP A 212 8.14 7.18 1.00
N ALA A 213 7.25 6.40 1.60
CA ALA A 213 6.51 5.36 0.89
C ALA A 213 5.09 5.20 1.42
N VAL A 214 4.20 4.75 0.52
CA VAL A 214 2.87 4.21 0.87
C VAL A 214 2.77 2.78 0.37
N VAL A 215 2.43 1.85 1.27
CA VAL A 215 2.39 0.42 0.99
C VAL A 215 0.96 -0.11 1.05
N HIS A 216 0.51 -0.71 -0.05
CA HIS A 216 -0.83 -1.27 -0.20
C HIS A 216 -0.78 -2.79 -0.37
N THR A 217 -1.56 -3.52 0.41
CA THR A 217 -1.65 -4.99 0.33
C THR A 217 -2.93 -5.50 -0.33
N SER A 218 -3.88 -4.60 -0.63
CA SER A 218 -5.15 -4.95 -1.29
C SER A 218 -5.69 -3.78 -2.12
N ALA A 219 -6.46 -4.11 -3.16
CA ALA A 219 -7.17 -3.11 -3.96
C ALA A 219 -8.18 -2.31 -3.11
N ALA A 220 -8.91 -3.00 -2.23
CA ALA A 220 -9.89 -2.35 -1.36
C ALA A 220 -9.25 -1.31 -0.43
N GLY A 221 -8.08 -1.62 0.15
CA GLY A 221 -7.33 -0.68 1.00
C GLY A 221 -6.76 0.51 0.22
N ALA A 222 -6.24 0.27 -0.99
CA ALA A 222 -5.76 1.34 -1.86
C ALA A 222 -6.90 2.29 -2.28
N GLN A 223 -8.04 1.74 -2.68
CA GLN A 223 -9.22 2.52 -3.03
C GLN A 223 -9.76 3.30 -1.82
N ALA A 224 -9.82 2.67 -0.65
CA ALA A 224 -10.32 3.33 0.55
C ALA A 224 -9.45 4.53 0.99
N LEU A 225 -8.13 4.51 0.71
CA LEU A 225 -7.29 5.70 0.91
C LEU A 225 -7.70 6.85 -0.02
N LEU A 226 -7.95 6.56 -1.30
CA LEU A 226 -8.39 7.56 -2.28
C LEU A 226 -9.77 8.12 -1.90
N ASP A 227 -10.70 7.25 -1.50
CA ASP A 227 -12.04 7.63 -1.06
C ASP A 227 -11.98 8.53 0.19
N ALA A 228 -11.15 8.17 1.19
CA ALA A 228 -10.97 8.98 2.40
C ALA A 228 -10.40 10.37 2.09
N ALA A 229 -9.46 10.44 1.16
CA ALA A 229 -8.92 11.72 0.70
C ALA A 229 -9.96 12.55 -0.08
N ALA A 230 -10.82 11.90 -0.86
CA ALA A 230 -11.93 12.57 -1.56
C ALA A 230 -12.96 13.13 -0.57
N LEU A 231 -13.36 12.34 0.44
CA LEU A 231 -14.30 12.77 1.48
C LEU A 231 -13.79 13.96 2.32
N SER A 232 -12.47 14.14 2.40
CA SER A 232 -11.84 15.27 3.11
C SER A 232 -11.33 16.37 2.18
N ASP A 233 -11.78 16.42 0.93
CA ASP A 233 -11.38 17.39 -0.11
C ASP A 233 -9.86 17.48 -0.35
N ARG A 234 -9.12 16.42 0.00
CA ARG A 234 -7.64 16.37 -0.15
C ARG A 234 -7.17 15.49 -1.31
N LEU A 235 -8.07 14.85 -2.04
CA LEU A 235 -7.70 13.95 -3.15
C LEU A 235 -6.76 14.62 -4.19
N PRO A 236 -6.99 15.87 -4.65
CA PRO A 236 -6.08 16.51 -5.60
C PRO A 236 -4.66 16.66 -5.04
N ARG A 237 -4.54 17.08 -3.77
CA ARG A 237 -3.24 17.23 -3.09
C ARG A 237 -2.56 15.89 -2.88
N LEU A 238 -3.32 14.86 -2.49
CA LEU A 238 -2.82 13.50 -2.33
C LEU A 238 -2.26 12.98 -3.66
N LEU A 239 -3.00 13.12 -4.77
CA LEU A 239 -2.55 12.67 -6.09
C LEU A 239 -1.30 13.41 -6.56
N VAL A 240 -1.18 14.71 -6.29
CA VAL A 240 0.05 15.48 -6.58
C VAL A 240 1.23 14.91 -5.79
N ALA A 241 1.07 14.66 -4.49
CA ALA A 241 2.11 14.07 -3.67
C ALA A 241 2.48 12.65 -4.13
N MET A 242 1.47 11.82 -4.47
CA MET A 242 1.69 10.45 -4.94
C MET A 242 2.31 10.35 -6.34
N ARG A 243 2.17 11.38 -7.18
CA ARG A 243 2.89 11.48 -8.48
C ARG A 243 4.29 12.02 -8.34
N GLY A 244 4.58 12.66 -7.21
CA GLY A 244 5.88 13.27 -6.96
C GLY A 244 7.01 12.23 -6.88
N PRO A 245 8.23 12.58 -7.30
CA PRO A 245 9.37 11.65 -7.35
C PRO A 245 9.85 11.23 -5.96
N ARG A 246 9.41 11.89 -4.90
CA ARG A 246 9.85 11.64 -3.51
C ARG A 246 9.04 10.55 -2.80
N LEU A 247 7.83 10.25 -3.26
CA LEU A 247 6.96 9.28 -2.62
C LEU A 247 6.91 7.99 -3.43
N LEU A 248 7.32 6.91 -2.82
CA LEU A 248 7.21 5.59 -3.38
C LEU A 248 5.81 5.01 -3.13
N ASN A 249 5.02 4.82 -4.18
CA ASN A 249 3.80 4.01 -4.08
C ASN A 249 4.15 2.56 -4.33
N ALA A 250 3.83 1.65 -3.40
CA ALA A 250 4.17 0.24 -3.52
C ALA A 250 2.94 -0.64 -3.25
N CYS A 251 2.72 -1.63 -4.11
CA CYS A 251 1.61 -2.56 -4.01
C CYS A 251 2.10 -4.01 -4.02
N VAL A 252 1.43 -4.89 -3.27
CA VAL A 252 1.81 -6.31 -3.18
C VAL A 252 1.68 -7.06 -4.51
N GLY A 253 0.94 -6.51 -5.46
CA GLY A 253 0.74 -7.12 -6.78
C GLY A 253 -0.25 -6.34 -7.65
N PRO A 254 -0.48 -6.78 -8.90
CA PRO A 254 -1.27 -6.06 -9.90
C PRO A 254 -2.70 -5.74 -9.45
N ALA A 255 -3.35 -6.67 -8.74
CA ALA A 255 -4.70 -6.46 -8.23
C ALA A 255 -4.76 -5.32 -7.19
N ALA A 256 -3.76 -5.21 -6.30
CA ALA A 256 -3.68 -4.13 -5.33
C ALA A 256 -3.36 -2.78 -6.00
N ALA A 257 -2.66 -2.79 -7.13
CA ALA A 257 -2.28 -1.61 -7.89
C ALA A 257 -3.43 -1.02 -8.74
N ALA A 258 -4.46 -1.82 -9.04
CA ALA A 258 -5.51 -1.42 -9.98
C ALA A 258 -6.17 -0.07 -9.65
N PRO A 259 -6.56 0.25 -8.39
CA PRO A 259 -7.15 1.55 -8.06
C PRO A 259 -6.19 2.72 -8.28
N LEU A 260 -4.91 2.53 -7.99
CA LEU A 260 -3.89 3.56 -8.20
C LEU A 260 -3.64 3.81 -9.69
N ARG A 261 -3.60 2.75 -10.49
CA ARG A 261 -3.46 2.86 -11.95
C ARG A 261 -4.65 3.55 -12.60
N ALA A 262 -5.86 3.33 -12.07
CA ALA A 262 -7.08 4.01 -12.54
C ALA A 262 -7.02 5.53 -12.40
N VAL A 263 -6.22 6.05 -11.45
CA VAL A 263 -5.97 7.50 -11.26
C VAL A 263 -4.63 7.96 -11.84
N GLY A 264 -4.01 7.13 -12.71
CA GLY A 264 -2.79 7.48 -13.44
C GLY A 264 -1.50 7.39 -12.62
N LEU A 265 -1.48 6.55 -11.57
CA LEU A 265 -0.26 6.23 -10.81
C LEU A 265 0.32 4.89 -11.28
N ASP A 266 1.64 4.76 -11.28
CA ASP A 266 2.33 3.49 -11.54
C ASP A 266 3.10 3.04 -10.30
N PRO A 267 2.48 2.25 -9.42
CA PRO A 267 3.12 1.82 -8.18
C PRO A 267 4.16 0.72 -8.42
N LEU A 268 5.20 0.70 -7.57
CA LEU A 268 6.17 -0.38 -7.50
C LEU A 268 5.47 -1.71 -7.20
N LEU A 269 5.77 -2.72 -8.00
CA LEU A 269 5.32 -4.09 -7.77
C LEU A 269 6.53 -5.00 -7.56
N PRO A 270 6.45 -5.96 -6.62
CA PRO A 270 7.46 -6.99 -6.51
C PRO A 270 7.34 -8.00 -7.66
N GLU A 271 8.42 -8.67 -8.03
CA GLU A 271 8.42 -9.74 -9.04
C GLU A 271 7.39 -10.86 -8.73
N ARG A 272 7.19 -11.14 -7.44
CA ARG A 272 6.19 -12.10 -6.95
C ARG A 272 5.24 -11.43 -5.98
N PRO A 273 3.92 -11.64 -6.07
CA PRO A 273 2.92 -10.99 -5.21
C PRO A 273 2.93 -11.59 -3.79
N ARG A 274 3.99 -11.35 -3.03
CA ARG A 274 4.20 -11.79 -1.64
C ARG A 274 4.70 -10.63 -0.78
N LEU A 275 4.30 -10.60 0.49
CA LEU A 275 4.67 -9.52 1.43
C LEU A 275 6.20 -9.39 1.58
N GLY A 276 6.93 -10.49 1.74
CA GLY A 276 8.39 -10.44 1.85
C GLY A 276 9.08 -9.91 0.60
N ALA A 277 8.55 -10.19 -0.60
CA ALA A 277 9.08 -9.63 -1.85
C ALA A 277 8.76 -8.13 -1.96
N LEU A 278 7.56 -7.71 -1.51
CA LEU A 278 7.18 -6.30 -1.45
C LEU A 278 8.10 -5.51 -0.51
N VAL A 279 8.34 -6.01 0.70
CA VAL A 279 9.27 -5.38 1.65
C VAL A 279 10.65 -5.24 1.04
N ARG A 280 11.17 -6.30 0.40
CA ARG A 280 12.47 -6.26 -0.27
C ARG A 280 12.52 -5.18 -1.34
N ALA A 281 11.54 -5.14 -2.23
CA ALA A 281 11.46 -4.13 -3.29
C ALA A 281 11.38 -2.70 -2.74
N VAL A 282 10.62 -2.47 -1.66
CA VAL A 282 10.54 -1.18 -0.97
C VAL A 282 11.89 -0.79 -0.36
N VAL A 283 12.55 -1.74 0.32
CA VAL A 283 13.88 -1.50 0.92
C VAL A 283 14.91 -1.18 -0.15
N GLU A 284 14.98 -1.98 -1.22
CA GLU A 284 15.92 -1.77 -2.33
C GLU A 284 15.70 -0.42 -2.99
N ARG A 285 14.45 -0.05 -3.25
CA ARG A 285 14.12 1.23 -3.87
C ARG A 285 14.46 2.41 -2.99
N LEU A 286 14.04 2.41 -1.72
CA LEU A 286 14.32 3.50 -0.78
C LEU A 286 15.82 3.57 -0.40
N ALA A 287 16.53 2.47 -0.39
CA ALA A 287 17.98 2.47 -0.17
C ALA A 287 18.76 2.98 -1.40
N HIS A 288 18.25 2.70 -2.62
CA HIS A 288 18.86 3.14 -3.88
C HIS A 288 18.61 4.61 -4.20
N ASP A 289 17.40 5.10 -3.92
CA ASP A 289 17.10 6.52 -4.02
C ASP A 289 17.90 7.21 -2.90
N ARG A 290 19.19 7.47 -3.21
CA ARG A 290 20.15 8.08 -2.28
C ARG A 290 19.50 9.29 -1.64
N ALA A 291 19.11 9.14 -0.39
CA ALA A 291 18.74 10.29 0.41
C ALA A 291 19.85 11.34 0.27
N PRO A 292 19.51 12.61 0.14
CA PRO A 292 20.53 13.65 0.21
C PRO A 292 21.38 13.38 1.45
N SER A 293 22.59 12.91 1.23
CA SER A 293 23.56 12.68 2.29
C SER A 293 24.72 13.65 2.09
N LEU A 294 25.21 14.17 3.17
CA LEU A 294 26.34 15.09 3.19
C LEU A 294 27.28 14.66 4.30
N ASP A 295 28.50 14.35 3.94
CA ASP A 295 29.52 14.10 4.95
C ASP A 295 29.84 15.41 5.66
N THR A 296 29.74 15.39 6.99
CA THR A 296 30.02 16.53 7.84
C THR A 296 31.18 16.21 8.81
N ALA A 297 31.72 17.21 9.45
CA ALA A 297 32.72 17.02 10.49
C ALA A 297 32.22 16.20 11.70
N PHE A 298 30.91 15.94 11.79
CA PHE A 298 30.23 15.20 12.85
C PHE A 298 29.63 13.88 12.37
N GLY A 299 30.09 13.34 11.24
CA GLY A 299 29.56 12.15 10.59
C GLY A 299 28.56 12.46 9.47
N PRO A 300 28.06 11.42 8.80
CA PRO A 300 27.13 11.56 7.69
C PRO A 300 25.79 12.14 8.17
N LEU A 301 25.39 13.26 7.56
CA LEU A 301 24.07 13.89 7.72
C LEU A 301 23.17 13.42 6.58
N VAL A 302 22.10 12.73 6.91
CA VAL A 302 21.16 12.17 5.91
C VAL A 302 19.79 12.76 6.16
N LEU A 303 19.17 13.30 5.10
CA LEU A 303 17.81 13.82 5.12
C LEU A 303 16.93 12.92 4.25
N ARG A 304 15.98 12.23 4.88
CA ARG A 304 14.96 11.42 4.17
C ARG A 304 13.58 11.94 4.52
N GLY A 305 12.66 11.92 3.59
CA GLY A 305 11.25 12.28 3.71
C GLY A 305 10.81 12.92 5.03
N GLY A 306 10.48 12.10 6.01
CA GLY A 306 10.12 12.52 7.37
C GLY A 306 11.23 12.57 8.38
N GLY A 307 12.40 11.97 8.10
CA GLY A 307 13.48 11.77 9.06
C GLY A 307 14.79 12.45 8.71
N VAL A 308 15.56 12.77 9.75
CA VAL A 308 16.94 13.23 9.66
C VAL A 308 17.79 12.32 10.54
N THR A 309 18.96 11.92 10.05
CA THR A 309 19.96 11.25 10.88
C THR A 309 21.29 11.97 10.79
N LEU A 310 21.96 12.10 11.90
CA LEU A 310 23.34 12.59 11.99
C LEU A 310 24.17 11.47 12.62
N ASP A 311 25.19 11.02 11.91
CA ASP A 311 26.02 9.88 12.32
C ASP A 311 25.20 8.62 12.69
N GLY A 312 24.16 8.35 11.89
CA GLY A 312 23.24 7.24 12.12
C GLY A 312 22.21 7.44 13.24
N VAL A 313 22.31 8.50 14.04
CA VAL A 313 21.37 8.80 15.13
C VAL A 313 20.21 9.64 14.59
N ALA A 314 18.97 9.20 14.87
CA ALA A 314 17.78 9.94 14.46
C ALA A 314 17.66 11.28 15.19
N VAL A 315 17.41 12.33 14.41
CA VAL A 315 17.22 13.70 14.91
C VAL A 315 15.77 14.11 14.65
N PRO A 316 14.93 14.31 15.68
CA PRO A 316 13.56 14.75 15.51
C PRO A 316 13.52 16.21 15.08
N LEU A 317 13.07 16.47 13.86
CA LEU A 317 12.92 17.82 13.32
C LEU A 317 11.47 18.08 12.93
N GLY A 318 10.93 19.22 13.36
CA GLY A 318 9.67 19.76 12.85
C GLY A 318 9.80 20.27 11.41
N PRO A 319 8.66 20.60 10.76
CA PRO A 319 8.63 20.99 9.34
C PRO A 319 9.56 22.16 8.99
N GLY A 320 9.55 23.23 9.78
CA GLY A 320 10.39 24.41 9.54
C GLY A 320 11.90 24.13 9.62
N PRO A 321 12.43 23.61 10.74
CA PRO A 321 13.85 23.22 10.84
C PRO A 321 14.30 22.26 9.75
N ARG A 322 13.42 21.34 9.33
CA ARG A 322 13.70 20.39 8.25
C ARG A 322 13.80 21.07 6.89
N ALA A 323 12.92 22.03 6.59
CA ALA A 323 12.98 22.79 5.35
C ALA A 323 14.26 23.60 5.25
N VAL A 324 14.67 24.26 6.34
CA VAL A 324 15.97 24.96 6.43
C VAL A 324 17.13 23.98 6.20
N LEU A 325 17.13 22.83 6.85
CA LEU A 325 18.18 21.83 6.67
C LEU A 325 18.26 21.34 5.24
N ALA A 326 17.11 21.08 4.59
CA ALA A 326 17.05 20.66 3.19
C ALA A 326 17.72 21.68 2.25
N SER A 327 17.44 22.98 2.45
CA SER A 327 18.05 24.05 1.67
C SER A 327 19.56 24.14 1.89
N LEU A 328 20.02 24.01 3.14
CA LEU A 328 21.44 24.02 3.47
C LEU A 328 22.19 22.79 2.93
N MET A 329 21.56 21.61 2.95
CA MET A 329 22.14 20.38 2.36
C MET A 329 22.22 20.46 0.83
N ALA A 330 21.22 21.04 0.17
CA ALA A 330 21.22 21.25 -1.27
C ALA A 330 22.36 22.19 -1.70
N ALA A 331 22.68 23.18 -0.89
CA ALA A 331 23.78 24.12 -1.11
C ALA A 331 25.18 23.53 -0.83
N ARG A 332 25.30 22.31 -0.30
CA ARG A 332 26.55 21.57 -0.13
C ARG A 332 27.71 22.41 0.46
N GLY A 333 27.43 23.17 1.52
CA GLY A 333 28.40 24.02 2.20
C GLY A 333 28.50 25.45 1.67
N GLU A 334 27.87 25.76 0.56
CA GLU A 334 27.70 27.13 0.11
C GLU A 334 26.75 27.91 1.03
N VAL A 335 26.85 29.23 0.99
CA VAL A 335 26.03 30.10 1.82
C VAL A 335 24.64 30.26 1.23
N VAL A 336 23.62 29.90 2.00
CA VAL A 336 22.21 30.17 1.67
C VAL A 336 21.79 31.46 2.38
N SER A 337 21.27 32.40 1.62
CA SER A 337 20.85 33.70 2.14
C SER A 337 19.57 33.60 2.99
N ARG A 338 19.32 34.60 3.85
CA ARG A 338 18.09 34.65 4.64
C ARG A 338 16.82 34.70 3.78
N PRO A 339 16.73 35.47 2.68
CA PRO A 339 15.57 35.45 1.80
C PRO A 339 15.29 34.07 1.17
N GLU A 340 16.35 33.34 0.75
CA GLU A 340 16.19 31.98 0.19
C GLU A 340 15.68 31.00 1.25
N LEU A 341 16.17 31.07 2.49
CA LEU A 341 15.68 30.25 3.59
C LEU A 341 14.24 30.61 3.97
N LEU A 342 13.88 31.91 3.91
CA LEU A 342 12.51 32.36 4.16
C LEU A 342 11.53 31.80 3.11
N ALA A 343 11.93 31.84 1.84
CA ALA A 343 11.14 31.28 0.74
C ALA A 343 10.92 29.76 0.85
N ALA A 344 11.83 29.05 1.52
CA ALA A 344 11.71 27.62 1.78
C ALA A 344 10.81 27.27 2.99
N LEU A 345 10.46 28.26 3.81
CA LEU A 345 9.67 28.05 5.04
C LEU A 345 8.17 28.18 4.74
N PRO A 346 7.35 27.15 5.00
CA PRO A 346 5.91 27.24 4.81
C PRO A 346 5.27 28.32 5.70
N GLY A 347 4.61 29.32 5.09
CA GLY A 347 3.85 30.32 5.82
C GLY A 347 4.68 31.32 6.63
N ALA A 348 5.97 31.49 6.34
CA ALA A 348 6.81 32.47 7.01
C ALA A 348 6.83 33.80 6.23
N GLU A 349 6.56 34.89 6.92
CA GLU A 349 6.51 36.25 6.32
C GLU A 349 7.67 37.14 6.81
N ASP A 350 8.43 36.72 7.82
CA ASP A 350 9.43 37.55 8.50
C ASP A 350 10.81 36.86 8.58
N ALA A 351 11.87 37.66 8.36
CA ALA A 351 13.26 37.23 8.47
C ALA A 351 13.63 36.73 9.87
N HIS A 352 12.98 37.22 10.93
CA HIS A 352 13.16 36.75 12.31
C HIS A 352 12.76 35.27 12.45
N THR A 353 11.76 34.81 11.69
CA THR A 353 11.34 33.40 11.65
C THR A 353 12.47 32.48 11.20
N VAL A 354 13.34 32.93 10.27
CA VAL A 354 14.52 32.15 9.84
C VAL A 354 15.50 31.97 11.01
N GLU A 355 15.78 33.03 11.78
CA GLU A 355 16.72 32.97 12.89
C GLU A 355 16.24 32.01 14.01
N VAL A 356 14.95 32.12 14.36
CA VAL A 356 14.30 31.23 15.34
C VAL A 356 14.37 29.80 14.86
N THR A 357 14.10 29.56 13.57
CA THR A 357 14.10 28.20 12.98
C THR A 357 15.50 27.62 12.91
N VAL A 358 16.51 28.39 12.55
CA VAL A 358 17.92 27.98 12.58
C VAL A 358 18.36 27.62 14.02
N ASN A 359 17.96 28.40 15.01
CA ASN A 359 18.30 28.11 16.40
C ASN A 359 17.61 26.82 16.89
N ARG A 360 16.36 26.55 16.46
CA ARG A 360 15.68 25.27 16.73
C ARG A 360 16.42 24.11 16.05
N LEU A 361 16.84 24.29 14.80
CA LEU A 361 17.64 23.30 14.06
C LEU A 361 18.96 22.97 14.79
N ARG A 362 19.73 23.98 15.21
CA ARG A 362 20.97 23.80 15.96
C ARG A 362 20.80 23.00 17.24
N ARG A 363 19.74 23.33 18.01
CA ARG A 363 19.41 22.60 19.25
C ARG A 363 19.05 21.14 18.97
N ALA A 364 18.23 20.90 17.96
CA ALA A 364 17.79 19.55 17.62
C ALA A 364 18.95 18.68 17.09
N LEU A 365 19.86 19.24 16.32
CA LEU A 365 21.06 18.54 15.84
C LEU A 365 22.07 18.23 16.97
N GLY A 366 21.97 18.88 18.13
CA GLY A 366 22.94 18.71 19.23
C GLY A 366 24.38 19.11 18.89
N ARG A 367 24.60 19.73 17.73
CA ARG A 367 25.87 20.18 17.19
C ARG A 367 25.67 21.57 16.56
N PRO A 368 25.62 22.65 17.36
CA PRO A 368 25.35 24.00 16.86
C PRO A 368 26.36 24.49 15.83
N GLU A 369 27.59 23.98 15.89
CA GLU A 369 28.68 24.30 14.96
C GLU A 369 28.44 23.76 13.54
N LEU A 370 27.58 22.79 13.39
CA LEU A 370 27.24 22.21 12.09
C LEU A 370 26.54 23.23 11.19
N VAL A 371 25.75 24.16 11.76
CA VAL A 371 25.11 25.24 11.03
C VAL A 371 25.80 26.56 11.36
N ARG A 372 26.70 26.99 10.50
CA ARG A 372 27.48 28.24 10.69
C ARG A 372 26.73 29.46 10.17
N THR A 373 26.80 30.56 10.95
CA THR A 373 26.33 31.87 10.49
C THR A 373 27.46 32.54 9.69
N VAL A 374 27.14 33.03 8.50
CA VAL A 374 28.01 33.88 7.71
C VAL A 374 27.49 35.30 7.81
N VAL A 375 28.21 36.15 8.50
CA VAL A 375 27.78 37.51 8.83
C VAL A 375 27.34 38.27 7.57
N ARG A 376 26.15 38.87 7.65
CA ARG A 376 25.47 39.61 6.57
C ARG A 376 25.14 38.82 5.30
N ARG A 377 25.50 37.52 5.19
CA ARG A 377 25.27 36.70 4.00
C ARG A 377 24.23 35.62 4.20
N GLY A 378 24.18 34.98 5.38
CA GLY A 378 23.22 33.88 5.64
C GLY A 378 23.79 32.78 6.49
N TYR A 379 23.50 31.54 6.12
CA TYR A 379 23.90 30.34 6.85
C TYR A 379 24.49 29.28 5.90
N ARG A 380 25.39 28.42 6.41
CA ARG A 380 25.93 27.27 5.68
C ARG A 380 26.14 26.07 6.57
N LEU A 381 26.21 24.87 6.01
CA LEU A 381 26.69 23.69 6.72
C LEU A 381 28.23 23.68 6.79
N ALA A 382 28.74 23.25 7.93
CA ALA A 382 30.15 22.97 8.11
C ALA A 382 30.47 21.59 7.52
N LEU A 383 31.18 21.56 6.41
CA LEU A 383 31.70 20.34 5.80
C LEU A 383 33.10 20.04 6.32
N PRO A 384 33.60 18.78 6.21
CA PRO A 384 34.99 18.45 6.45
C PRO A 384 35.88 19.29 5.52
N GLU A 385 37.01 19.73 6.00
CA GLU A 385 38.02 20.32 5.12
C GLU A 385 38.53 19.25 4.16
N PRO A 386 38.67 19.55 2.85
CA PRO A 386 39.24 18.58 1.94
C PRO A 386 40.61 18.17 2.49
N SER A 387 40.82 16.85 2.64
CA SER A 387 42.13 16.32 3.02
C SER A 387 43.15 16.80 1.99
N ALA A 388 44.16 17.55 2.44
CA ALA A 388 45.22 18.06 1.63
C ALA A 388 46.08 16.93 1.03
#